data_e81eb66fc98eea62bed1dee3f19a3991
#
_entry.id   e81eb66fc98eea62bed1dee3f19a3991
#
_cell.length_a   1.000
_cell.length_b   1.000
_cell.length_c   1.000
_cell.angle_alpha   90.00
_cell.angle_beta   90.00
_cell.angle_gamma   90.00
#
_symmetry.space_group_name_H-M   'P 1'
#
loop_
_entity.id
_entity.type
_entity.pdbx_description
1 polymer ?
#
loop_
_entity_poly.entity_id
_entity_poly.type
_entity_poly.pdbx_seq_one_letter_code
_entity_poly.pdbx_strand_id
1 'polypeptide(L)'
;MKLIRTEDAVGHVLCHDMTQIIPGVIKDARFRKGHIVTEEDIPVLLSIGKEHLYVWEKTEGMLHEDEGAERLRRITQNENMHPSVVKEGKIELLADVDGLFQVDVERLYDVNSVDEIMIATRHTNTAVKKGDKLAGMRVIPLVIDEKKLEEAEKKAGPEPLLKVTPWKLETAGVITTGSEVYKGLIKDQFTPIVEKKLETFGIQMTKHVLCSDDTKMITDAIAEMKEAGVDLIICTGGMSVDPDDKTPGAIKASGAEIVTYGAPTLPGAMLCLAYFEDDTPIVGLPGCVMYAKATVFDLILPRMAAGIKIERRDIIRMGHGGLCLGCKECHYPVCPFGKEA
;
A
#
# COMPACT_ATOMS: atom_id res chain seq x y z
N MET A 1 -5.09 36.93 -11.01
CA MET A 1 -4.31 37.41 -9.84
C MET A 1 -3.38 38.53 -10.26
N LYS A 2 -3.21 39.54 -9.41
CA LYS A 2 -2.32 40.66 -9.67
C LYS A 2 -1.17 40.63 -8.65
N LEU A 3 0.05 40.79 -9.13
CA LEU A 3 1.23 41.02 -8.29
C LEU A 3 1.28 42.52 -7.92
N ILE A 4 1.35 42.80 -6.63
CA ILE A 4 1.52 44.20 -6.14
C ILE A 4 2.66 44.24 -5.13
N ARG A 5 3.21 45.44 -4.90
CA ARG A 5 4.19 45.68 -3.83
C ARG A 5 3.48 45.53 -2.48
N THR A 6 4.17 45.04 -1.48
CA THR A 6 3.61 44.85 -0.13
C THR A 6 3.11 46.17 0.44
N GLU A 7 3.83 47.28 0.20
CA GLU A 7 3.44 48.60 0.68
C GLU A 7 2.08 49.10 0.10
N ASP A 8 1.72 48.60 -1.11
CA ASP A 8 0.46 48.91 -1.78
C ASP A 8 -0.68 47.94 -1.45
N ALA A 9 -0.46 46.99 -0.54
CA ALA A 9 -1.37 45.89 -0.32
C ALA A 9 -2.48 46.18 0.72
N VAL A 10 -2.45 47.34 1.38
CA VAL A 10 -3.45 47.66 2.40
C VAL A 10 -4.88 47.59 1.83
N GLY A 11 -5.77 46.88 2.52
CA GLY A 11 -7.14 46.63 2.11
C GLY A 11 -7.33 45.50 1.12
N HIS A 12 -6.25 44.89 0.59
CA HIS A 12 -6.34 43.70 -0.27
C HIS A 12 -6.39 42.41 0.54
N VAL A 13 -6.96 41.36 -0.07
CA VAL A 13 -7.12 40.04 0.54
C VAL A 13 -5.97 39.14 0.12
N LEU A 14 -5.28 38.50 1.06
CA LEU A 14 -4.23 37.52 0.78
C LEU A 14 -4.79 36.28 0.10
N CYS A 15 -4.14 35.87 -0.99
CA CYS A 15 -4.55 34.72 -1.80
C CYS A 15 -4.11 33.37 -1.22
N HIS A 16 -3.09 33.37 -0.37
CA HIS A 16 -2.51 32.17 0.24
C HIS A 16 -1.93 32.48 1.62
N ASP A 17 -1.60 31.42 2.37
CA ASP A 17 -0.97 31.56 3.68
C ASP A 17 0.44 32.12 3.55
N MET A 18 0.79 33.10 4.38
CA MET A 18 2.13 33.67 4.49
C MET A 18 2.87 33.01 5.65
N THR A 19 3.72 32.03 5.34
CA THR A 19 4.46 31.27 6.33
C THR A 19 5.67 32.05 6.85
N GLN A 20 5.82 32.09 8.18
CA GLN A 20 7.03 32.55 8.86
C GLN A 20 7.87 31.33 9.27
N ILE A 21 9.15 31.35 8.91
CA ILE A 21 10.11 30.29 9.30
C ILE A 21 11.20 30.94 10.12
N ILE A 22 11.26 30.57 11.39
CA ILE A 22 12.39 30.89 12.29
C ILE A 22 12.97 29.52 12.73
N PRO A 23 14.17 29.14 12.27
CA PRO A 23 14.76 27.85 12.57
C PRO A 23 14.76 27.54 14.08
N GLY A 24 14.20 26.39 14.45
CA GLY A 24 14.12 25.94 15.86
C GLY A 24 13.01 26.62 16.70
N VAL A 25 12.26 27.59 16.16
CA VAL A 25 11.26 28.37 16.92
C VAL A 25 9.87 28.29 16.30
N ILE A 26 9.72 28.69 15.03
CA ILE A 26 8.40 28.77 14.35
C ILE A 26 8.54 28.29 12.89
N LYS A 27 7.57 27.45 12.48
CA LYS A 27 7.24 27.16 11.08
C LYS A 27 5.72 27.08 10.97
N ASP A 28 5.06 28.24 10.89
CA ASP A 28 3.61 28.30 10.74
C ASP A 28 3.20 29.54 9.92
N ALA A 29 1.91 29.55 9.50
CA ALA A 29 1.32 30.68 8.81
C ALA A 29 1.22 31.91 9.75
N ARG A 30 1.96 32.95 9.45
CA ARG A 30 1.85 34.24 10.16
C ARG A 30 0.58 34.98 9.76
N PHE A 31 0.22 34.92 8.51
CA PHE A 31 -1.05 35.41 7.96
C PHE A 31 -1.68 34.27 7.16
N ARG A 32 -2.98 34.11 7.31
CA ARG A 32 -3.74 33.07 6.60
C ARG A 32 -4.39 33.64 5.34
N LYS A 33 -4.61 32.77 4.38
CA LYS A 33 -5.47 33.05 3.20
C LYS A 33 -6.77 33.70 3.65
N GLY A 34 -7.19 34.75 2.93
CA GLY A 34 -8.39 35.50 3.27
C GLY A 34 -8.16 36.64 4.27
N HIS A 35 -6.95 36.77 4.83
CA HIS A 35 -6.61 37.93 5.68
C HIS A 35 -6.61 39.23 4.85
N ILE A 36 -7.29 40.25 5.38
CA ILE A 36 -7.26 41.59 4.78
C ILE A 36 -6.04 42.32 5.34
N VAL A 37 -5.13 42.71 4.44
CA VAL A 37 -3.88 43.38 4.83
C VAL A 37 -4.17 44.76 5.44
N THR A 38 -3.64 45.01 6.63
CA THR A 38 -3.70 46.30 7.31
C THR A 38 -2.37 47.04 7.22
N GLU A 39 -2.34 48.35 7.58
CA GLU A 39 -1.10 49.11 7.68
C GLU A 39 -0.09 48.51 8.65
N GLU A 40 -0.56 47.91 9.75
CA GLU A 40 0.27 47.26 10.77
C GLU A 40 0.90 45.96 10.28
N ASP A 41 0.34 45.31 9.26
CA ASP A 41 0.85 44.07 8.69
C ASP A 41 2.04 44.31 7.74
N ILE A 42 2.14 45.50 7.15
CA ILE A 42 3.20 45.84 6.15
C ILE A 42 4.60 45.59 6.71
N PRO A 43 5.00 46.13 7.89
CA PRO A 43 6.31 45.87 8.46
C PRO A 43 6.57 44.38 8.74
N VAL A 44 5.51 43.64 9.15
CA VAL A 44 5.63 42.22 9.46
C VAL A 44 5.84 41.43 8.18
N LEU A 45 5.07 41.71 7.12
CA LEU A 45 5.19 41.07 5.82
C LEU A 45 6.59 41.28 5.21
N LEU A 46 7.09 42.51 5.26
CA LEU A 46 8.45 42.83 4.81
C LEU A 46 9.51 42.11 5.66
N SER A 47 9.33 42.00 6.98
CA SER A 47 10.27 41.33 7.88
C SER A 47 10.40 39.82 7.62
N ILE A 48 9.38 39.19 7.06
CA ILE A 48 9.39 37.77 6.63
C ILE A 48 9.77 37.60 5.14
N GLY A 49 10.31 38.65 4.52
CA GLY A 49 10.84 38.64 3.14
C GLY A 49 9.78 38.73 2.06
N LYS A 50 8.61 39.28 2.34
CA LYS A 50 7.51 39.44 1.38
C LYS A 50 7.49 40.85 0.82
N GLU A 51 8.32 41.14 -0.16
CA GLU A 51 8.36 42.43 -0.86
C GLU A 51 7.18 42.62 -1.83
N HIS A 52 6.63 41.52 -2.33
CA HIS A 52 5.50 41.50 -3.25
C HIS A 52 4.45 40.47 -2.78
N LEU A 53 3.19 40.77 -3.03
CA LEU A 53 2.05 39.95 -2.69
C LEU A 53 1.19 39.67 -3.93
N TYR A 54 0.64 38.45 -4.01
CA TYR A 54 -0.44 38.17 -4.95
C TYR A 54 -1.77 38.53 -4.30
N VAL A 55 -2.53 39.39 -4.96
CA VAL A 55 -3.89 39.75 -4.57
C VAL A 55 -4.91 39.12 -5.52
N TRP A 56 -6.07 38.80 -4.97
CA TRP A 56 -7.09 38.04 -5.70
C TRP A 56 -7.72 38.88 -6.80
N GLU A 57 -7.58 38.46 -8.03
CA GLU A 57 -8.44 38.81 -9.17
C GLU A 57 -8.84 37.48 -9.82
N LYS A 58 -10.14 37.13 -9.78
CA LYS A 58 -10.62 35.91 -10.44
C LYS A 58 -10.51 36.08 -11.94
N THR A 59 -9.65 35.30 -12.58
CA THR A 59 -9.53 35.19 -14.03
C THR A 59 -10.35 34.01 -14.51
N GLU A 60 -11.19 34.19 -15.52
CA GLU A 60 -11.99 33.11 -16.11
C GLU A 60 -11.08 31.98 -16.62
N GLY A 61 -11.45 30.71 -16.37
CA GLY A 61 -10.67 29.53 -16.74
C GLY A 61 -9.45 29.24 -15.85
N MET A 62 -9.27 30.00 -14.74
CA MET A 62 -8.19 29.79 -13.77
C MET A 62 -8.76 29.40 -12.41
N LEU A 63 -8.19 28.36 -11.80
CA LEU A 63 -8.57 27.86 -10.47
C LEU A 63 -7.48 28.11 -9.45
N HIS A 64 -7.86 28.41 -8.22
CA HIS A 64 -6.93 28.53 -7.10
C HIS A 64 -6.35 27.17 -6.72
N GLU A 65 -5.15 27.14 -6.12
CA GLU A 65 -4.46 25.90 -5.71
C GLU A 65 -5.33 24.99 -4.84
N ASP A 66 -6.16 25.55 -3.94
CA ASP A 66 -7.07 24.76 -3.10
C ASP A 66 -8.18 24.08 -3.92
N GLU A 67 -8.74 24.78 -4.92
CA GLU A 67 -9.75 24.22 -5.83
C GLU A 67 -9.12 23.14 -6.71
N GLY A 68 -7.88 23.36 -7.16
CA GLY A 68 -7.10 22.36 -7.90
C GLY A 68 -6.83 21.11 -7.07
N ALA A 69 -6.37 21.26 -5.82
CA ALA A 69 -6.13 20.15 -4.92
C ALA A 69 -7.42 19.34 -4.64
N GLU A 70 -8.56 20.03 -4.50
CA GLU A 70 -9.86 19.39 -4.29
C GLU A 70 -10.32 18.58 -5.53
N ARG A 71 -10.05 19.06 -6.74
CA ARG A 71 -10.34 18.29 -7.97
C ARG A 71 -9.45 17.05 -8.08
N LEU A 72 -8.15 17.16 -7.73
CA LEU A 72 -7.26 16.00 -7.65
C LEU A 72 -7.71 14.99 -6.59
N ARG A 73 -8.19 15.47 -5.43
CA ARG A 73 -8.76 14.59 -4.40
C ARG A 73 -9.92 13.75 -4.94
N ARG A 74 -10.82 14.34 -5.72
CA ARG A 74 -12.01 13.63 -6.25
C ARG A 74 -11.65 12.48 -7.17
N ILE A 75 -10.58 12.58 -7.95
CA ILE A 75 -10.13 11.51 -8.84
C ILE A 75 -9.30 10.45 -8.13
N THR A 76 -8.81 10.74 -6.91
CA THR A 76 -7.96 9.83 -6.14
C THR A 76 -8.70 9.08 -5.04
N GLN A 77 -9.58 9.77 -4.32
CA GLN A 77 -10.22 9.24 -3.10
C GLN A 77 -11.31 8.22 -3.40
N ASN A 78 -11.25 7.09 -2.72
CA ASN A 78 -12.30 6.07 -2.68
C ASN A 78 -12.81 5.89 -1.24
N GLU A 79 -13.56 4.81 -1.02
CA GLU A 79 -14.01 4.38 0.32
C GLU A 79 -12.83 4.08 1.24
N ASN A 80 -13.10 4.06 2.56
CA ASN A 80 -12.13 3.74 3.61
C ASN A 80 -10.95 4.71 3.70
N MET A 81 -11.12 5.94 3.23
CA MET A 81 -10.14 7.01 3.38
C MET A 81 -10.80 8.38 3.46
N HIS A 82 -10.17 9.32 4.17
CA HIS A 82 -10.64 10.69 4.30
C HIS A 82 -9.51 11.68 4.00
N PRO A 83 -9.85 12.91 3.56
CA PRO A 83 -8.88 13.96 3.32
C PRO A 83 -8.49 14.67 4.63
N SER A 84 -7.26 15.17 4.68
CA SER A 84 -6.88 16.21 5.63
C SER A 84 -7.59 17.53 5.29
N VAL A 85 -7.53 18.50 6.21
CA VAL A 85 -7.82 19.89 5.85
C VAL A 85 -6.83 20.36 4.78
N VAL A 86 -7.31 21.19 3.84
CA VAL A 86 -6.44 21.83 2.85
C VAL A 86 -5.49 22.78 3.56
N LYS A 87 -4.19 22.64 3.31
CA LYS A 87 -3.17 23.54 3.83
C LYS A 87 -2.15 23.85 2.74
N GLU A 88 -1.99 25.14 2.42
CA GLU A 88 -1.07 25.63 1.37
C GLU A 88 -1.29 24.85 0.03
N GLY A 89 -2.55 24.74 -0.40
CA GLY A 89 -2.91 24.06 -1.64
C GLY A 89 -2.68 22.55 -1.64
N LYS A 90 -2.36 21.94 -0.49
CA LYS A 90 -2.11 20.50 -0.37
C LYS A 90 -3.22 19.79 0.40
N ILE A 91 -3.63 18.62 -0.09
CA ILE A 91 -4.49 17.66 0.59
C ILE A 91 -3.71 16.34 0.77
N GLU A 92 -3.83 15.73 1.94
CA GLU A 92 -3.35 14.37 2.21
C GLU A 92 -4.56 13.44 2.41
N LEU A 93 -4.47 12.21 1.94
CA LEU A 93 -5.45 11.15 2.21
C LEU A 93 -4.93 10.22 3.31
N LEU A 94 -5.80 9.90 4.27
CA LEU A 94 -5.51 9.03 5.40
C LEU A 94 -6.47 7.83 5.37
N ALA A 95 -5.98 6.66 5.83
CA ALA A 95 -6.79 5.45 5.92
C ALA A 95 -7.79 5.53 7.08
N ASP A 96 -9.04 5.07 6.85
CA ASP A 96 -10.09 4.96 7.86
C ASP A 96 -10.09 3.61 8.57
N VAL A 97 -9.49 2.61 7.95
CA VAL A 97 -9.45 1.21 8.39
C VAL A 97 -8.06 0.59 8.18
N ASP A 98 -7.80 -0.48 8.89
CA ASP A 98 -6.69 -1.37 8.57
C ASP A 98 -7.02 -2.16 7.30
N GLY A 99 -6.07 -2.29 6.37
CA GLY A 99 -6.35 -2.98 5.11
C GLY A 99 -5.19 -2.95 4.12
N LEU A 100 -5.48 -3.39 2.91
CA LEU A 100 -4.57 -3.35 1.76
C LEU A 100 -4.78 -2.04 1.00
N PHE A 101 -3.73 -1.24 0.91
CA PHE A 101 -3.70 -0.06 0.05
C PHE A 101 -3.26 -0.43 -1.36
N GLN A 102 -4.03 0.01 -2.35
CA GLN A 102 -3.78 -0.23 -3.77
C GLN A 102 -3.85 1.07 -4.56
N VAL A 103 -3.02 1.16 -5.59
CA VAL A 103 -2.92 2.27 -6.53
C VAL A 103 -3.06 1.71 -7.93
N ASP A 104 -3.86 2.36 -8.78
CA ASP A 104 -3.79 2.16 -10.22
C ASP A 104 -2.58 2.95 -10.76
N VAL A 105 -1.45 2.28 -10.84
CA VAL A 105 -0.14 2.90 -11.09
C VAL A 105 -0.07 3.50 -12.49
N GLU A 106 -0.62 2.82 -13.49
CA GLU A 106 -0.59 3.31 -14.88
C GLU A 106 -1.40 4.62 -15.02
N ARG A 107 -2.64 4.63 -14.51
CA ARG A 107 -3.45 5.85 -14.53
C ARG A 107 -2.86 6.97 -13.67
N LEU A 108 -2.20 6.63 -12.55
CA LEU A 108 -1.48 7.61 -11.74
C LEU A 108 -0.36 8.28 -12.54
N TYR A 109 0.41 7.52 -13.33
CA TYR A 109 1.44 8.06 -14.21
C TYR A 109 0.84 8.96 -15.29
N ASP A 110 -0.28 8.54 -15.89
CA ASP A 110 -0.99 9.33 -16.89
C ASP A 110 -1.45 10.68 -16.31
N VAL A 111 -2.03 10.69 -15.11
CA VAL A 111 -2.44 11.92 -14.43
C VAL A 111 -1.24 12.80 -14.11
N ASN A 112 -0.17 12.23 -13.53
CA ASN A 112 1.04 12.99 -13.21
C ASN A 112 1.84 13.45 -14.44
N SER A 113 1.50 12.97 -15.65
CA SER A 113 2.09 13.48 -16.90
C SER A 113 1.51 14.83 -17.33
N VAL A 114 0.45 15.30 -16.67
CA VAL A 114 -0.08 16.66 -16.90
C VAL A 114 0.77 17.67 -16.13
N ASP A 115 1.25 18.68 -16.83
CA ASP A 115 2.12 19.69 -16.22
C ASP A 115 1.46 20.40 -15.03
N GLU A 116 2.27 20.70 -14.01
CA GLU A 116 1.88 21.43 -12.79
C GLU A 116 0.93 20.67 -11.86
N ILE A 117 0.71 19.37 -12.10
CA ILE A 117 -0.08 18.48 -11.23
C ILE A 117 0.86 17.51 -10.52
N MET A 118 0.57 17.21 -9.24
CA MET A 118 1.34 16.27 -8.45
C MET A 118 0.43 15.45 -7.54
N ILE A 119 0.49 14.13 -7.69
CA ILE A 119 -0.09 13.14 -6.77
C ILE A 119 1.04 12.17 -6.40
N ALA A 120 1.41 12.14 -5.12
CA ALA A 120 2.39 11.20 -4.57
C ALA A 120 1.69 10.21 -3.66
N THR A 121 2.02 8.92 -3.78
CA THR A 121 1.35 7.83 -3.04
C THR A 121 2.36 6.94 -2.33
N ARG A 122 1.89 6.10 -1.40
CA ARG A 122 2.62 4.90 -1.00
C ARG A 122 2.66 3.92 -2.17
N HIS A 123 3.55 2.93 -2.09
CA HIS A 123 3.53 1.81 -3.03
C HIS A 123 2.22 1.03 -2.96
N THR A 124 1.74 0.57 -4.12
CA THR A 124 0.59 -0.33 -4.21
C THR A 124 0.84 -1.65 -3.46
N ASN A 125 -0.23 -2.36 -3.12
CA ASN A 125 -0.21 -3.63 -2.37
C ASN A 125 0.51 -3.53 -1.01
N THR A 126 0.43 -2.36 -0.35
CA THR A 126 1.01 -2.13 0.98
C THR A 126 -0.05 -2.26 2.06
N ALA A 127 0.24 -3.04 3.11
CA ALA A 127 -0.59 -3.07 4.32
C ALA A 127 -0.55 -1.71 5.02
N VAL A 128 -1.73 -1.19 5.37
CA VAL A 128 -1.88 0.09 6.07
C VAL A 128 -2.74 -0.07 7.30
N LYS A 129 -2.53 0.81 8.27
CA LYS A 129 -3.35 0.94 9.48
C LYS A 129 -4.21 2.19 9.42
N LYS A 130 -5.31 2.17 10.15
CA LYS A 130 -6.13 3.36 10.35
C LYS A 130 -5.28 4.55 10.80
N GLY A 131 -5.46 5.70 10.12
CA GLY A 131 -4.69 6.92 10.33
C GLY A 131 -3.39 7.02 9.54
N ASP A 132 -2.98 5.96 8.83
CA ASP A 132 -1.81 6.01 7.96
C ASP A 132 -2.04 6.97 6.78
N LYS A 133 -1.00 7.76 6.44
CA LYS A 133 -1.02 8.56 5.22
C LYS A 133 -0.89 7.67 4.00
N LEU A 134 -1.78 7.85 3.04
CA LEU A 134 -1.86 7.07 1.79
C LEU A 134 -1.25 7.82 0.60
N ALA A 135 -1.62 9.09 0.46
CA ALA A 135 -1.23 9.95 -0.64
C ALA A 135 -1.23 11.42 -0.23
N GLY A 136 -0.56 12.23 -1.02
CA GLY A 136 -0.62 13.69 -0.94
C GLY A 136 -0.71 14.28 -2.35
N MET A 137 -1.51 15.32 -2.53
CA MET A 137 -1.74 15.94 -3.83
C MET A 137 -1.81 17.45 -3.74
N ARG A 138 -1.40 18.09 -4.82
CA ARG A 138 -1.49 19.53 -5.01
C ARG A 138 -1.29 19.90 -6.48
N VAL A 139 -1.63 21.13 -6.82
CA VAL A 139 -1.11 21.79 -8.02
C VAL A 139 0.13 22.60 -7.63
N ILE A 140 1.05 22.81 -8.58
CA ILE A 140 2.33 23.48 -8.30
C ILE A 140 2.19 25.00 -8.22
N PRO A 141 1.47 25.66 -9.18
CA PRO A 141 1.27 27.11 -9.11
C PRO A 141 0.14 27.48 -8.15
N LEU A 142 0.15 28.71 -7.68
CA LEU A 142 -0.95 29.26 -6.86
C LEU A 142 -2.29 29.30 -7.60
N VAL A 143 -2.24 29.45 -8.94
CA VAL A 143 -3.41 29.36 -9.85
C VAL A 143 -3.03 28.51 -11.05
N ILE A 144 -3.91 27.58 -11.39
CA ILE A 144 -3.75 26.63 -12.50
C ILE A 144 -4.83 26.84 -13.56
N ASP A 145 -4.49 26.61 -14.83
CA ASP A 145 -5.47 26.55 -15.91
C ASP A 145 -6.43 25.37 -15.69
N GLU A 146 -7.73 25.64 -15.69
CA GLU A 146 -8.79 24.64 -15.49
C GLU A 146 -8.69 23.48 -16.49
N LYS A 147 -8.26 23.74 -17.73
CA LYS A 147 -8.09 22.71 -18.78
C LYS A 147 -7.09 21.64 -18.41
N LYS A 148 -6.04 21.96 -17.62
CA LYS A 148 -5.09 20.96 -17.13
C LYS A 148 -5.75 19.99 -16.17
N LEU A 149 -6.64 20.48 -15.31
CA LEU A 149 -7.40 19.62 -14.40
C LEU A 149 -8.43 18.77 -15.14
N GLU A 150 -9.09 19.31 -16.16
CA GLU A 150 -9.98 18.55 -17.05
C GLU A 150 -9.21 17.42 -17.78
N GLU A 151 -7.98 17.71 -18.24
CA GLU A 151 -7.11 16.69 -18.85
C GLU A 151 -6.75 15.60 -17.83
N ALA A 152 -6.36 15.98 -16.62
CA ALA A 152 -6.05 15.05 -15.54
C ALA A 152 -7.25 14.15 -15.18
N GLU A 153 -8.45 14.73 -15.06
CA GLU A 153 -9.69 14.01 -14.80
C GLU A 153 -10.02 13.02 -15.93
N LYS A 154 -9.82 13.44 -17.18
CA LYS A 154 -10.00 12.56 -18.34
C LYS A 154 -9.03 11.38 -18.32
N LYS A 155 -7.76 11.60 -17.97
CA LYS A 155 -6.74 10.55 -17.84
C LYS A 155 -7.01 9.62 -16.65
N ALA A 156 -7.51 10.18 -15.54
CA ALA A 156 -7.94 9.38 -14.39
C ALA A 156 -9.11 8.44 -14.70
N GLY A 157 -10.00 8.84 -15.62
CA GLY A 157 -11.20 8.08 -15.93
C GLY A 157 -12.25 8.10 -14.80
N PRO A 158 -13.27 7.22 -14.87
CA PRO A 158 -14.41 7.29 -13.95
C PRO A 158 -14.15 6.71 -12.56
N GLU A 159 -13.21 5.77 -12.44
CA GLU A 159 -12.94 5.09 -11.17
C GLU A 159 -11.81 5.79 -10.40
N PRO A 160 -11.89 5.90 -9.07
CA PRO A 160 -10.83 6.46 -8.26
C PRO A 160 -9.49 5.74 -8.43
N LEU A 161 -8.38 6.49 -8.36
CA LEU A 161 -7.03 5.95 -8.53
C LEU A 161 -6.57 5.09 -7.36
N LEU A 162 -7.11 5.33 -6.15
CA LEU A 162 -6.68 4.70 -4.91
C LEU A 162 -7.79 3.86 -4.29
N LYS A 163 -7.40 2.81 -3.58
CA LYS A 163 -8.33 1.95 -2.85
C LYS A 163 -7.70 1.45 -1.54
N VAL A 164 -8.49 1.38 -0.47
CA VAL A 164 -8.16 0.62 0.74
C VAL A 164 -9.18 -0.50 0.89
N THR A 165 -8.73 -1.74 0.79
CA THR A 165 -9.56 -2.93 0.98
C THR A 165 -9.33 -3.47 2.38
N PRO A 166 -10.36 -3.50 3.26
CA PRO A 166 -10.25 -4.11 4.58
C PRO A 166 -9.85 -5.57 4.51
N TRP A 167 -9.26 -6.08 5.60
CA TRP A 167 -8.98 -7.52 5.72
C TRP A 167 -10.28 -8.31 5.65
N LYS A 168 -10.26 -9.43 4.93
CA LYS A 168 -11.44 -10.25 4.66
C LYS A 168 -11.30 -11.66 5.22
N LEU A 169 -10.08 -12.25 5.16
CA LEU A 169 -9.87 -13.59 5.67
C LEU A 169 -9.79 -13.57 7.19
N GLU A 170 -10.46 -14.52 7.84
CA GLU A 170 -10.57 -14.62 9.30
C GLU A 170 -9.89 -15.88 9.84
N THR A 171 -9.81 -16.95 9.03
CA THR A 171 -9.35 -18.27 9.47
C THR A 171 -8.29 -18.87 8.55
N ALA A 172 -7.38 -19.63 9.15
CA ALA A 172 -6.40 -20.42 8.41
C ALA A 172 -6.23 -21.83 8.99
N GLY A 173 -5.95 -22.79 8.10
CA GLY A 173 -5.49 -24.13 8.44
C GLY A 173 -4.03 -24.30 8.06
N VAL A 174 -3.22 -24.85 8.95
CA VAL A 174 -1.80 -25.11 8.73
C VAL A 174 -1.53 -26.60 8.70
N ILE A 175 -0.85 -27.07 7.67
CA ILE A 175 -0.40 -28.45 7.49
C ILE A 175 1.13 -28.43 7.52
N THR A 176 1.72 -28.95 8.57
CA THR A 176 3.17 -29.07 8.70
C THR A 176 3.61 -30.44 8.24
N THR A 177 4.41 -30.52 7.18
CA THR A 177 4.97 -31.77 6.67
C THR A 177 6.41 -31.94 7.12
N GLY A 178 6.84 -33.17 7.21
CA GLY A 178 8.17 -33.57 7.59
C GLY A 178 8.14 -34.81 8.50
N SER A 179 8.79 -35.88 8.06
CA SER A 179 8.83 -37.14 8.79
C SER A 179 9.45 -37.01 10.18
N GLU A 180 10.39 -36.07 10.36
CA GLU A 180 11.05 -35.82 11.66
C GLU A 180 10.10 -35.14 12.65
N VAL A 181 9.31 -34.13 12.17
CA VAL A 181 8.32 -33.44 12.99
C VAL A 181 7.17 -34.37 13.31
N TYR A 182 6.67 -35.12 12.33
CA TYR A 182 5.57 -36.06 12.48
C TYR A 182 5.91 -37.16 13.49
N LYS A 183 7.13 -37.70 13.48
CA LYS A 183 7.62 -38.70 14.44
C LYS A 183 8.00 -38.14 15.81
N GLY A 184 7.90 -36.83 16.00
CA GLY A 184 8.26 -36.15 17.25
C GLY A 184 9.76 -36.09 17.54
N LEU A 185 10.63 -36.31 16.53
CA LEU A 185 12.09 -36.23 16.66
C LEU A 185 12.57 -34.81 16.86
N ILE A 186 11.89 -33.85 16.23
CA ILE A 186 12.13 -32.41 16.37
C ILE A 186 10.81 -31.70 16.61
N LYS A 187 10.86 -30.52 17.26
CA LYS A 187 9.68 -29.67 17.43
C LYS A 187 9.41 -28.90 16.15
N ASP A 188 8.12 -28.71 15.86
CA ASP A 188 7.69 -27.78 14.80
C ASP A 188 8.12 -26.36 15.17
N GLN A 189 9.00 -25.78 14.36
CA GLN A 189 9.49 -24.41 14.47
C GLN A 189 8.79 -23.48 13.46
N PHE A 190 8.06 -24.07 12.51
CA PHE A 190 7.46 -23.35 11.39
C PHE A 190 6.12 -22.72 11.79
N THR A 191 5.23 -23.52 12.35
CA THR A 191 3.86 -23.11 12.70
C THR A 191 3.82 -21.87 13.59
N PRO A 192 4.62 -21.71 14.68
CA PRO A 192 4.57 -20.51 15.51
C PRO A 192 4.94 -19.23 14.76
N ILE A 193 5.79 -19.32 13.72
CA ILE A 193 6.20 -18.16 12.91
C ILE A 193 5.08 -17.78 11.94
N VAL A 194 4.45 -18.77 11.31
CA VAL A 194 3.30 -18.57 10.41
C VAL A 194 2.13 -17.97 11.20
N GLU A 195 1.79 -18.54 12.35
CA GLU A 195 0.72 -18.04 13.22
C GLU A 195 0.90 -16.55 13.55
N LYS A 196 2.10 -16.17 13.99
CA LYS A 196 2.41 -14.76 14.28
C LYS A 196 2.26 -13.83 13.06
N LYS A 197 2.56 -14.33 11.85
CA LYS A 197 2.36 -13.56 10.62
C LYS A 197 0.86 -13.41 10.30
N LEU A 198 0.07 -14.44 10.49
CA LEU A 198 -1.39 -14.44 10.31
C LEU A 198 -2.08 -13.48 11.28
N GLU A 199 -1.70 -13.51 12.57
CA GLU A 199 -2.21 -12.60 13.60
C GLU A 199 -2.07 -11.13 13.24
N THR A 200 -1.01 -10.74 12.48
CA THR A 200 -0.80 -9.36 12.01
C THR A 200 -1.97 -8.85 11.17
N PHE A 201 -2.71 -9.76 10.52
CA PHE A 201 -3.87 -9.47 9.67
C PHE A 201 -5.20 -9.89 10.32
N GLY A 202 -5.18 -10.29 11.59
CA GLY A 202 -6.36 -10.77 12.29
C GLY A 202 -6.82 -12.17 11.90
N ILE A 203 -6.00 -12.92 11.15
CA ILE A 203 -6.32 -14.29 10.72
C ILE A 203 -5.97 -15.26 11.84
N GLN A 204 -6.95 -16.03 12.30
CA GLN A 204 -6.78 -17.04 13.35
C GLN A 204 -6.42 -18.39 12.74
N MET A 205 -5.38 -19.03 13.25
CA MET A 205 -5.11 -20.43 12.94
C MET A 205 -6.10 -21.32 13.70
N THR A 206 -7.12 -21.81 13.02
CA THR A 206 -8.20 -22.64 13.63
C THR A 206 -7.94 -24.12 13.57
N LYS A 207 -7.06 -24.56 12.66
CA LYS A 207 -6.66 -25.97 12.53
C LYS A 207 -5.16 -26.10 12.27
N HIS A 208 -4.56 -27.13 12.86
CA HIS A 208 -3.18 -27.52 12.59
C HIS A 208 -3.07 -29.04 12.54
N VAL A 209 -2.45 -29.56 11.48
CA VAL A 209 -2.22 -30.99 11.26
C VAL A 209 -0.75 -31.24 10.96
N LEU A 210 -0.18 -32.27 11.62
CA LEU A 210 1.17 -32.76 11.31
C LEU A 210 1.07 -33.94 10.35
N CYS A 211 1.81 -33.89 9.26
CA CYS A 211 1.88 -34.98 8.27
C CYS A 211 3.33 -35.49 8.10
N SER A 212 3.46 -36.76 7.79
CA SER A 212 4.73 -37.25 7.21
C SER A 212 4.84 -36.82 5.76
N ASP A 213 5.99 -37.09 5.11
CA ASP A 213 6.21 -36.81 3.71
C ASP A 213 5.51 -37.84 2.79
N ASP A 214 4.24 -38.08 3.08
CA ASP A 214 3.34 -38.98 2.32
C ASP A 214 2.29 -38.15 1.57
N THR A 215 2.24 -38.28 0.24
CA THR A 215 1.34 -37.54 -0.62
C THR A 215 -0.13 -37.72 -0.24
N LYS A 216 -0.52 -38.98 0.08
CA LYS A 216 -1.92 -39.25 0.43
C LYS A 216 -2.28 -38.59 1.76
N MET A 217 -1.42 -38.70 2.76
CA MET A 217 -1.65 -38.06 4.06
C MET A 217 -1.78 -36.55 3.96
N ILE A 218 -0.91 -35.90 3.15
CA ILE A 218 -0.98 -34.46 2.92
C ILE A 218 -2.26 -34.09 2.17
N THR A 219 -2.65 -34.84 1.13
CA THR A 219 -3.88 -34.60 0.37
C THR A 219 -5.13 -34.78 1.24
N ASP A 220 -5.17 -35.82 2.10
CA ASP A 220 -6.27 -36.02 3.03
C ASP A 220 -6.37 -34.87 4.05
N ALA A 221 -5.24 -34.37 4.57
CA ALA A 221 -5.20 -33.19 5.45
C ALA A 221 -5.69 -31.92 4.74
N ILE A 222 -5.34 -31.72 3.47
CA ILE A 222 -5.87 -30.61 2.66
C ILE A 222 -7.39 -30.70 2.53
N ALA A 223 -7.93 -31.89 2.25
CA ALA A 223 -9.36 -32.12 2.18
C ALA A 223 -10.06 -31.80 3.52
N GLU A 224 -9.46 -32.21 4.65
CA GLU A 224 -9.97 -31.89 5.99
C GLU A 224 -10.03 -30.37 6.23
N MET A 225 -9.02 -29.61 5.80
CA MET A 225 -9.05 -28.14 5.90
C MET A 225 -10.15 -27.54 5.05
N LYS A 226 -10.37 -28.05 3.82
CA LYS A 226 -11.46 -27.62 2.94
C LYS A 226 -12.83 -27.90 3.56
N GLU A 227 -13.05 -29.10 4.08
CA GLU A 227 -14.29 -29.44 4.77
C GLU A 227 -14.55 -28.60 6.01
N ALA A 228 -13.48 -28.18 6.71
CA ALA A 228 -13.58 -27.27 7.84
C ALA A 228 -13.92 -25.83 7.46
N GLY A 229 -13.87 -25.49 6.16
CA GLY A 229 -14.22 -24.17 5.66
C GLY A 229 -13.24 -23.06 6.07
N VAL A 230 -11.94 -23.37 6.21
CA VAL A 230 -10.93 -22.33 6.49
C VAL A 230 -10.74 -21.44 5.27
N ASP A 231 -10.50 -20.15 5.49
CA ASP A 231 -10.34 -19.16 4.41
C ASP A 231 -8.98 -19.27 3.70
N LEU A 232 -7.96 -19.83 4.35
CA LEU A 232 -6.60 -19.97 3.83
C LEU A 232 -6.00 -21.30 4.28
N ILE A 233 -5.43 -22.07 3.35
CA ILE A 233 -4.68 -23.29 3.67
C ILE A 233 -3.19 -23.02 3.46
N ILE A 234 -2.38 -23.40 4.44
CA ILE A 234 -0.93 -23.23 4.42
C ILE A 234 -0.26 -24.57 4.62
N CYS A 235 0.55 -24.98 3.66
CA CYS A 235 1.42 -26.15 3.76
C CYS A 235 2.86 -25.71 4.03
N THR A 236 3.52 -26.31 5.00
CA THR A 236 4.91 -26.03 5.36
C THR A 236 5.72 -27.32 5.33
N GLY A 237 6.99 -27.25 4.90
CA GLY A 237 7.84 -28.44 4.71
C GLY A 237 7.65 -29.09 3.34
N GLY A 238 8.59 -29.95 2.95
CA GLY A 238 8.53 -30.72 1.72
C GLY A 238 8.37 -29.90 0.43
N MET A 239 8.96 -28.70 0.39
CA MET A 239 8.78 -27.72 -0.70
C MET A 239 9.97 -27.59 -1.65
N SER A 240 11.07 -28.29 -1.39
CA SER A 240 12.27 -28.23 -2.22
C SER A 240 12.25 -29.22 -3.37
N VAL A 241 13.40 -29.55 -3.92
CA VAL A 241 13.54 -30.41 -5.12
C VAL A 241 13.93 -31.85 -4.79
N ASP A 242 14.00 -32.18 -3.51
CA ASP A 242 14.37 -33.53 -3.08
C ASP A 242 13.27 -34.55 -3.43
N PRO A 243 13.61 -35.81 -3.71
CA PRO A 243 12.63 -36.84 -4.05
C PRO A 243 11.55 -37.06 -2.98
N ASP A 244 11.85 -36.74 -1.73
CA ASP A 244 10.95 -36.84 -0.61
C ASP A 244 10.06 -35.59 -0.37
N ASP A 245 10.34 -34.50 -1.11
CA ASP A 245 9.50 -33.29 -1.06
C ASP A 245 8.20 -33.49 -1.84
N LYS A 246 7.13 -33.85 -1.14
CA LYS A 246 5.84 -34.25 -1.73
C LYS A 246 4.78 -33.14 -1.72
N THR A 247 5.00 -32.05 -1.01
CA THR A 247 3.98 -31.00 -0.77
C THR A 247 3.45 -30.37 -2.05
N PRO A 248 4.26 -29.93 -3.05
CA PRO A 248 3.72 -29.37 -4.29
C PRO A 248 2.88 -30.37 -5.09
N GLY A 249 3.30 -31.65 -5.10
CA GLY A 249 2.55 -32.73 -5.71
C GLY A 249 1.20 -32.99 -5.05
N ALA A 250 1.15 -32.96 -3.72
CA ALA A 250 -0.07 -33.11 -2.95
C ALA A 250 -1.04 -31.92 -3.14
N ILE A 251 -0.53 -30.69 -3.18
CA ILE A 251 -1.34 -29.50 -3.50
C ILE A 251 -1.99 -29.67 -4.88
N LYS A 252 -1.22 -30.09 -5.88
CA LYS A 252 -1.78 -30.37 -7.22
C LYS A 252 -2.80 -31.49 -7.20
N ALA A 253 -2.54 -32.57 -6.47
CA ALA A 253 -3.42 -33.73 -6.38
C ALA A 253 -4.74 -33.45 -5.62
N SER A 254 -4.77 -32.40 -4.76
CA SER A 254 -5.99 -31.98 -4.05
C SER A 254 -7.07 -31.34 -4.91
N GLY A 255 -6.79 -31.11 -6.20
CA GLY A 255 -7.69 -30.44 -7.13
C GLY A 255 -7.56 -28.93 -7.20
N ALA A 256 -6.63 -28.34 -6.45
CA ALA A 256 -6.36 -26.91 -6.57
C ALA A 256 -5.60 -26.57 -7.88
N GLU A 257 -5.97 -25.51 -8.54
CA GLU A 257 -5.31 -24.98 -9.74
C GLU A 257 -4.04 -24.23 -9.35
N ILE A 258 -2.89 -24.70 -9.83
CA ILE A 258 -1.58 -24.10 -9.53
C ILE A 258 -1.42 -22.78 -10.32
N VAL A 259 -1.31 -21.67 -9.60
CA VAL A 259 -0.93 -20.36 -10.17
C VAL A 259 0.55 -20.32 -10.45
N THR A 260 1.35 -20.79 -9.48
CA THR A 260 2.81 -20.85 -9.61
C THR A 260 3.40 -21.92 -8.70
N TYR A 261 4.46 -22.56 -9.19
CA TYR A 261 5.49 -23.19 -8.37
C TYR A 261 6.82 -22.52 -8.71
N GLY A 262 7.33 -21.77 -7.74
CA GLY A 262 8.45 -20.85 -7.88
C GLY A 262 8.01 -19.39 -8.00
N ALA A 263 8.80 -18.50 -7.38
CA ALA A 263 8.65 -17.05 -7.45
C ALA A 263 10.01 -16.38 -7.60
N PRO A 264 10.12 -15.30 -8.39
CA PRO A 264 11.39 -14.60 -8.62
C PRO A 264 11.73 -13.67 -7.44
N THR A 265 11.72 -14.22 -6.22
CA THR A 265 12.01 -13.50 -4.97
C THR A 265 13.02 -14.27 -4.13
N LEU A 266 13.92 -13.56 -3.51
CA LEU A 266 14.91 -14.10 -2.58
C LEU A 266 14.93 -13.25 -1.29
N PRO A 267 14.59 -13.85 -0.12
CA PRO A 267 14.23 -15.26 0.07
C PRO A 267 12.81 -15.59 -0.34
N GLY A 268 12.55 -16.86 -0.74
CA GLY A 268 11.21 -17.36 -1.02
C GLY A 268 10.98 -18.00 -2.38
N ALA A 269 12.06 -18.30 -3.14
CA ALA A 269 11.96 -18.83 -4.51
C ALA A 269 11.06 -20.06 -4.67
N MET A 270 10.97 -20.94 -3.67
CA MET A 270 10.23 -22.21 -3.74
C MET A 270 8.76 -22.09 -3.28
N LEU A 271 8.14 -20.93 -3.49
CA LEU A 271 6.70 -20.73 -3.21
C LEU A 271 5.86 -21.61 -4.16
N CYS A 272 4.84 -22.27 -3.61
CA CYS A 272 3.73 -22.82 -4.38
C CYS A 272 2.45 -22.05 -4.01
N LEU A 273 1.74 -21.52 -5.00
CA LEU A 273 0.44 -20.87 -4.81
C LEU A 273 -0.58 -21.53 -5.74
N ALA A 274 -1.71 -21.89 -5.18
CA ALA A 274 -2.84 -22.45 -5.92
C ALA A 274 -4.16 -21.93 -5.36
N TYR A 275 -5.25 -22.11 -6.10
CA TYR A 275 -6.62 -21.81 -5.68
C TYR A 275 -7.54 -22.98 -5.96
N PHE A 276 -8.49 -23.22 -5.07
CA PHE A 276 -9.62 -24.09 -5.36
C PHE A 276 -10.65 -23.37 -6.23
N GLU A 277 -11.62 -24.13 -6.75
CA GLU A 277 -12.69 -23.61 -7.62
C GLU A 277 -13.51 -22.50 -6.94
N ASP A 278 -13.63 -22.53 -5.63
CA ASP A 278 -14.29 -21.50 -4.80
C ASP A 278 -13.40 -20.33 -4.39
N ASP A 279 -12.25 -20.15 -5.05
CA ASP A 279 -11.23 -19.17 -4.79
C ASP A 279 -10.52 -19.28 -3.42
N THR A 280 -10.70 -20.37 -2.67
CA THR A 280 -9.93 -20.61 -1.43
C THR A 280 -8.44 -20.77 -1.79
N PRO A 281 -7.53 -19.90 -1.26
CA PRO A 281 -6.10 -20.02 -1.51
C PRO A 281 -5.46 -21.17 -0.73
N ILE A 282 -4.52 -21.84 -1.37
CA ILE A 282 -3.61 -22.77 -0.72
C ILE A 282 -2.17 -22.42 -1.09
N VAL A 283 -1.30 -22.30 -0.08
CA VAL A 283 0.10 -21.94 -0.29
C VAL A 283 1.03 -22.98 0.31
N GLY A 284 2.05 -23.38 -0.45
CA GLY A 284 3.19 -24.12 0.04
C GLY A 284 4.35 -23.16 0.32
N LEU A 285 4.78 -23.09 1.58
CA LEU A 285 5.78 -22.13 2.03
C LEU A 285 7.19 -22.71 2.01
N PRO A 286 8.17 -22.00 1.43
CA PRO A 286 9.57 -22.41 1.45
C PRO A 286 10.16 -22.34 2.87
N GLY A 287 11.11 -23.22 3.17
CA GLY A 287 11.74 -23.32 4.50
C GLY A 287 12.38 -22.04 5.03
N CYS A 288 12.74 -21.09 4.14
CA CYS A 288 13.31 -19.81 4.55
C CYS A 288 12.36 -18.92 5.38
N VAL A 289 11.05 -19.19 5.37
CA VAL A 289 10.07 -18.49 6.22
C VAL A 289 10.36 -18.66 7.70
N MET A 290 11.02 -19.77 8.08
CA MET A 290 11.40 -20.02 9.48
C MET A 290 12.44 -19.05 10.04
N TYR A 291 13.36 -18.57 9.21
CA TYR A 291 14.50 -17.78 9.69
C TYR A 291 14.65 -16.40 9.05
N ALA A 292 14.08 -16.17 7.87
CA ALA A 292 14.13 -14.86 7.24
C ALA A 292 13.00 -13.96 7.77
N LYS A 293 13.34 -12.70 8.09
CA LYS A 293 12.39 -11.72 8.64
C LYS A 293 11.28 -11.37 7.66
N ALA A 294 11.60 -11.26 6.37
CA ALA A 294 10.67 -11.04 5.29
C ALA A 294 10.99 -11.97 4.12
N THR A 295 9.98 -12.54 3.50
CA THR A 295 10.05 -13.52 2.41
C THR A 295 8.96 -13.23 1.39
N VAL A 296 8.87 -14.03 0.35
CA VAL A 296 7.75 -13.99 -0.60
C VAL A 296 6.38 -14.08 0.10
N PHE A 297 6.28 -14.84 1.21
CA PHE A 297 5.03 -14.95 1.96
C PHE A 297 4.57 -13.60 2.50
N ASP A 298 5.49 -12.78 3.00
CA ASP A 298 5.19 -11.43 3.49
C ASP A 298 4.71 -10.49 2.38
N LEU A 299 5.10 -10.75 1.12
CA LEU A 299 4.65 -9.97 -0.05
C LEU A 299 3.24 -10.36 -0.50
N ILE A 300 2.87 -11.65 -0.41
CA ILE A 300 1.57 -12.14 -0.89
C ILE A 300 0.49 -12.16 0.18
N LEU A 301 0.85 -12.38 1.46
CA LEU A 301 -0.11 -12.49 2.55
C LEU A 301 -1.05 -11.28 2.70
N PRO A 302 -0.60 -10.02 2.59
CA PRO A 302 -1.51 -8.87 2.65
C PRO A 302 -2.59 -8.90 1.56
N ARG A 303 -2.24 -9.33 0.35
CA ARG A 303 -3.21 -9.43 -0.76
C ARG A 303 -4.22 -10.53 -0.50
N MET A 304 -3.76 -11.71 -0.07
CA MET A 304 -4.66 -12.81 0.31
C MET A 304 -5.56 -12.40 1.46
N ALA A 305 -5.01 -11.79 2.53
CA ALA A 305 -5.78 -11.32 3.68
C ALA A 305 -6.92 -10.36 3.29
N ALA A 306 -6.71 -9.52 2.28
CA ALA A 306 -7.73 -8.63 1.71
C ALA A 306 -8.69 -9.35 0.73
N GLY A 307 -8.53 -10.66 0.50
CA GLY A 307 -9.31 -11.44 -0.45
C GLY A 307 -9.04 -11.08 -1.92
N ILE A 308 -7.85 -10.59 -2.22
CA ILE A 308 -7.43 -10.27 -3.58
C ILE A 308 -6.73 -11.48 -4.19
N LYS A 309 -7.31 -12.03 -5.25
CA LYS A 309 -6.72 -13.15 -6.00
C LYS A 309 -5.40 -12.72 -6.62
N ILE A 310 -4.39 -13.55 -6.48
CA ILE A 310 -3.04 -13.30 -7.02
C ILE A 310 -2.88 -14.12 -8.29
N GLU A 311 -2.58 -13.44 -9.39
CA GLU A 311 -2.38 -14.07 -10.68
C GLU A 311 -0.89 -14.38 -10.94
N ARG A 312 -0.63 -15.22 -11.93
CA ARG A 312 0.74 -15.55 -12.36
C ARG A 312 1.55 -14.30 -12.71
N ARG A 313 0.93 -13.30 -13.34
CA ARG A 313 1.59 -12.04 -13.71
C ARG A 313 2.06 -11.24 -12.49
N ASP A 314 1.30 -11.24 -11.41
CA ASP A 314 1.66 -10.57 -10.16
C ASP A 314 2.94 -11.15 -9.56
N ILE A 315 3.04 -12.50 -9.58
CA ILE A 315 4.25 -13.19 -9.11
C ILE A 315 5.46 -12.86 -9.99
N ILE A 316 5.29 -12.83 -11.32
CA ILE A 316 6.38 -12.52 -12.26
C ILE A 316 6.91 -11.10 -12.02
N ARG A 317 6.04 -10.12 -11.78
CA ARG A 317 6.42 -8.73 -11.51
C ARG A 317 7.26 -8.56 -10.25
N MET A 318 7.10 -9.44 -9.25
CA MET A 318 7.90 -9.40 -8.03
C MET A 318 9.42 -9.55 -8.29
N GLY A 319 9.83 -10.00 -9.48
CA GLY A 319 11.25 -10.13 -9.84
C GLY A 319 12.00 -8.80 -9.81
N HIS A 320 11.34 -7.70 -10.18
CA HIS A 320 11.88 -6.36 -9.97
C HIS A 320 11.63 -5.91 -8.53
N GLY A 321 12.68 -5.76 -7.74
CA GLY A 321 12.61 -5.49 -6.30
C GLY A 321 12.49 -6.74 -5.41
N GLY A 322 12.47 -7.95 -5.98
CA GLY A 322 12.33 -9.22 -5.26
C GLY A 322 13.58 -9.72 -4.54
N LEU A 323 14.67 -8.98 -4.54
CA LEU A 323 15.90 -9.33 -3.83
C LEU A 323 15.97 -8.60 -2.48
N CYS A 324 15.83 -9.36 -1.38
CA CYS A 324 16.09 -8.83 -0.04
C CYS A 324 17.60 -8.66 0.18
N LEU A 325 18.01 -7.48 0.63
CA LEU A 325 19.42 -7.15 0.82
C LEU A 325 20.03 -7.72 2.11
N GLY A 326 19.24 -8.43 2.94
CA GLY A 326 19.72 -9.05 4.18
C GLY A 326 20.24 -8.04 5.20
N CYS A 327 19.56 -6.91 5.37
CA CYS A 327 19.96 -5.84 6.27
C CYS A 327 20.17 -6.36 7.71
N LYS A 328 21.17 -5.85 8.42
CA LYS A 328 21.45 -6.19 9.82
C LYS A 328 20.23 -6.04 10.72
N GLU A 329 19.49 -4.95 10.52
CA GLU A 329 18.17 -4.70 11.10
C GLU A 329 17.14 -4.68 9.97
N CYS A 330 16.05 -5.46 10.13
CA CYS A 330 15.00 -5.55 9.11
C CYS A 330 14.05 -4.36 9.22
N HIS A 331 13.91 -3.62 8.12
CA HIS A 331 13.01 -2.47 8.01
C HIS A 331 11.72 -2.78 7.24
N TYR A 332 11.49 -4.03 6.84
CA TYR A 332 10.26 -4.41 6.14
C TYR A 332 9.02 -4.04 6.98
N PRO A 333 7.97 -3.44 6.39
CA PRO A 333 7.74 -3.18 4.96
C PRO A 333 8.30 -1.83 4.45
N VAL A 334 9.05 -1.07 5.26
CA VAL A 334 9.63 0.23 4.88
C VAL A 334 11.03 0.03 4.29
N CYS A 335 11.11 -0.68 3.19
CA CYS A 335 12.33 -0.97 2.45
C CYS A 335 12.02 -1.27 0.98
N PRO A 336 13.01 -1.40 0.07
CA PRO A 336 12.77 -1.66 -1.34
C PRO A 336 12.26 -3.08 -1.66
N PHE A 337 12.38 -4.05 -0.72
CA PHE A 337 11.96 -5.43 -0.97
C PHE A 337 10.48 -5.54 -1.28
N GLY A 338 10.17 -6.11 -2.45
CA GLY A 338 8.81 -6.29 -2.96
C GLY A 338 8.16 -5.00 -3.46
N LYS A 339 8.94 -3.94 -3.68
CA LYS A 339 8.44 -2.70 -4.28
C LYS A 339 8.77 -2.71 -5.77
N GLU A 340 7.74 -2.87 -6.60
CA GLU A 340 7.82 -2.69 -8.03
C GLU A 340 8.02 -1.19 -8.34
N ALA A 341 8.82 -0.88 -9.36
CA ALA A 341 8.88 0.46 -9.93
C ALA A 341 7.81 0.63 -10.99
#